data_dde0a2fa82673e1fe498b6f321ad2e87
#
_entry.id   dde0a2fa82673e1fe498b6f321ad2e87
#
_cell.length_a   1.000
_cell.length_b   1.000
_cell.length_c   1.000
_cell.angle_alpha   90.00
_cell.angle_beta   90.00
_cell.angle_gamma   90.00
#
_symmetry.space_group_name_H-M   'P 1'
#
loop_
_entity.id
_entity.type
_entity.pdbx_description
1 polymer ?
#
loop_
_entity_poly.entity_id
_entity_poly.type
_entity_poly.pdbx_seq_one_letter_code
_entity_poly.pdbx_strand_id
1 'polypeptide(L)'
;LLYVDDQMSDPATLPFVRETAKRYGARLILARGDRTPLEQWKAQGWPMLGKLAARKWQQHHPEAGFRCDVSSCCRRLKILPGRQAMKAAGATLQFTGQRGQADDALRGMRSTKDSALYFQKTDALWICNPLDGWTDCMVRRYVAAHGLRLHPARAKGAQTIGCLFCGGGAQFDNSGFRHLRQLYPDAWTRFMVHWKAGEIILAIKHDRPLPAIRAAVDRLGGLAA
;
A
#
# COMPACT_ATOMS: atom_id res chain seq x y z
N LEU A 1 -7.55 9.98 14.83
CA LEU A 1 -6.83 9.61 13.61
C LEU A 1 -6.31 8.19 13.74
N LEU A 2 -6.62 7.31 12.77
CA LEU A 2 -6.06 5.96 12.70
C LEU A 2 -4.98 5.92 11.62
N TYR A 3 -3.81 5.43 11.97
CA TYR A 3 -2.75 5.10 11.02
C TYR A 3 -2.34 3.63 11.16
N VAL A 4 -2.31 2.93 10.05
CA VAL A 4 -1.82 1.54 10.01
C VAL A 4 -0.38 1.56 9.51
N ASP A 5 0.55 1.24 10.40
CA ASP A 5 1.97 1.11 10.09
C ASP A 5 2.24 -0.24 9.43
N ASP A 6 2.30 -0.23 8.12
CA ASP A 6 2.61 -1.41 7.30
C ASP A 6 4.10 -1.73 7.20
N GLN A 7 4.96 -0.90 7.82
CA GLN A 7 6.42 -1.01 7.82
C GLN A 7 7.07 -0.95 6.42
N MET A 8 6.31 -0.57 5.39
CA MET A 8 6.76 -0.46 3.99
C MET A 8 6.47 0.90 3.37
N SER A 9 5.78 1.77 4.10
CA SER A 9 5.52 3.14 3.69
C SER A 9 6.81 3.97 3.72
N ASP A 10 6.79 5.12 3.05
CA ASP A 10 7.88 6.09 3.12
C ASP A 10 8.27 6.40 4.57
N PRO A 11 9.56 6.43 4.92
CA PRO A 11 10.02 6.69 6.30
C PRO A 11 9.49 7.99 6.90
N ALA A 12 9.19 9.00 6.06
CA ALA A 12 8.62 10.27 6.50
C ALA A 12 7.12 10.16 6.87
N THR A 13 6.45 9.04 6.53
CA THR A 13 4.98 8.94 6.72
C THR A 13 4.59 8.96 8.18
N LEU A 14 5.19 8.12 9.01
CA LEU A 14 4.84 8.05 10.43
C LEU A 14 5.15 9.35 11.19
N PRO A 15 6.33 9.99 11.02
CA PRO A 15 6.59 11.33 11.57
C PRO A 15 5.56 12.36 11.12
N PHE A 16 5.23 12.40 9.83
CA PHE A 16 4.23 13.32 9.27
C PHE A 16 2.84 13.10 9.88
N VAL A 17 2.41 11.86 10.05
CA VAL A 17 1.11 11.51 10.68
C VAL A 17 1.09 11.95 12.14
N ARG A 18 2.15 11.71 12.89
CA ARG A 18 2.27 12.15 14.31
C ARG A 18 2.18 13.66 14.45
N GLU A 19 2.91 14.38 13.61
CA GLU A 19 2.89 15.85 13.61
C GLU A 19 1.52 16.39 13.20
N THR A 20 0.88 15.78 12.21
CA THR A 20 -0.48 16.14 11.78
C THR A 20 -1.48 15.91 12.90
N ALA A 21 -1.44 14.77 13.58
CA ALA A 21 -2.29 14.50 14.71
C ALA A 21 -2.10 15.54 15.83
N LYS A 22 -0.86 15.88 16.16
CA LYS A 22 -0.53 16.91 17.15
C LYS A 22 -1.07 18.28 16.75
N ARG A 23 -0.86 18.68 15.48
CA ARG A 23 -1.29 19.99 14.95
C ARG A 23 -2.80 20.19 15.08
N TYR A 24 -3.58 19.14 14.88
CA TYR A 24 -5.05 19.21 14.93
C TYR A 24 -5.66 18.70 16.24
N GLY A 25 -4.84 18.47 17.26
CA GLY A 25 -5.33 17.96 18.56
C GLY A 25 -5.99 16.58 18.46
N ALA A 26 -5.69 15.81 17.41
CA ALA A 26 -6.32 14.53 17.16
C ALA A 26 -5.63 13.39 17.93
N ARG A 27 -6.40 12.57 18.65
CA ARG A 27 -5.89 11.33 19.24
C ARG A 27 -5.40 10.41 18.11
N LEU A 28 -4.14 10.00 18.15
CA LEU A 28 -3.56 9.05 17.19
C LEU A 28 -3.67 7.62 17.72
N ILE A 29 -4.29 6.76 16.92
CA ILE A 29 -4.30 5.31 17.11
C ILE A 29 -3.31 4.75 16.08
N LEU A 30 -2.25 4.09 16.56
CA LEU A 30 -1.27 3.42 15.72
C LEU A 30 -1.57 1.93 15.71
N ALA A 31 -1.94 1.39 14.55
CA ALA A 31 -2.17 -0.03 14.35
C ALA A 31 -1.01 -0.65 13.57
N ARG A 32 -0.66 -1.88 13.90
CA ARG A 32 0.35 -2.68 13.19
C ARG A 32 -0.11 -4.12 13.10
N GLY A 33 0.22 -4.81 12.02
CA GLY A 33 -0.03 -6.24 11.86
C GLY A 33 0.82 -7.09 12.81
N ASP A 34 0.39 -8.31 13.00
CA ASP A 34 1.07 -9.35 13.77
C ASP A 34 2.28 -9.96 13.02
N ARG A 35 2.49 -9.55 11.77
CA ARG A 35 3.60 -9.97 10.92
C ARG A 35 4.34 -8.77 10.36
N THR A 36 5.63 -8.93 10.21
CA THR A 36 6.45 -8.04 9.39
C THR A 36 6.19 -8.28 7.89
N PRO A 37 6.50 -7.32 7.01
CA PRO A 37 6.45 -7.54 5.56
C PRO A 37 7.24 -8.76 5.12
N LEU A 38 8.42 -8.96 5.68
CA LEU A 38 9.29 -10.09 5.35
C LEU A 38 8.67 -11.44 5.69
N GLU A 39 8.11 -11.60 6.90
CA GLU A 39 7.40 -12.82 7.30
C GLU A 39 6.19 -13.09 6.40
N GLN A 40 5.47 -12.04 6.02
CA GLN A 40 4.34 -12.15 5.09
C GLN A 40 4.80 -12.60 3.70
N TRP A 41 5.91 -12.08 3.22
CA TRP A 41 6.46 -12.45 1.90
C TRP A 41 7.06 -13.86 1.90
N LYS A 42 7.69 -14.28 3.00
CA LYS A 42 8.13 -15.68 3.19
C LYS A 42 6.94 -16.66 3.12
N ALA A 43 5.81 -16.27 3.69
CA ALA A 43 4.63 -17.14 3.74
C ALA A 43 3.82 -17.16 2.42
N GLN A 44 3.79 -16.07 1.66
CA GLN A 44 2.86 -15.93 0.51
C GLN A 44 3.53 -15.40 -0.77
N GLY A 45 4.82 -15.23 -0.77
CA GLY A 45 5.58 -14.61 -1.86
C GLY A 45 5.48 -13.08 -1.86
N TRP A 46 6.41 -12.46 -2.59
CA TRP A 46 6.43 -11.02 -2.74
C TRP A 46 5.20 -10.53 -3.55
N PRO A 47 4.46 -9.49 -3.10
CA PRO A 47 3.19 -9.09 -3.70
C PRO A 47 3.40 -8.43 -5.08
N MET A 48 3.14 -9.16 -6.14
CA MET A 48 3.28 -8.72 -7.53
C MET A 48 1.96 -8.67 -8.28
N LEU A 49 1.07 -9.63 -8.02
CA LEU A 49 -0.08 -9.91 -8.86
C LEU A 49 -1.38 -9.58 -8.12
N GLY A 50 -2.39 -9.14 -8.84
CA GLY A 50 -3.77 -9.11 -8.35
C GLY A 50 -4.30 -10.52 -8.13
N LYS A 51 -5.35 -10.66 -7.31
CA LYS A 51 -5.86 -11.95 -6.83
C LYS A 51 -6.16 -12.98 -7.95
N LEU A 52 -6.78 -12.55 -9.05
CA LEU A 52 -7.11 -13.45 -10.17
C LEU A 52 -5.86 -13.85 -10.96
N ALA A 53 -4.99 -12.90 -11.27
CA ALA A 53 -3.73 -13.16 -11.95
C ALA A 53 -2.81 -14.06 -11.11
N ALA A 54 -2.77 -13.87 -9.81
CA ALA A 54 -2.00 -14.70 -8.89
C ALA A 54 -2.49 -16.16 -8.86
N ARG A 55 -3.81 -16.37 -8.93
CA ARG A 55 -4.37 -17.73 -9.04
C ARG A 55 -3.96 -18.40 -10.34
N LYS A 56 -4.10 -17.70 -11.46
CA LYS A 56 -3.74 -18.22 -12.77
C LYS A 56 -2.24 -18.53 -12.82
N TRP A 57 -1.40 -17.62 -12.37
CA TRP A 57 0.05 -17.82 -12.31
C TRP A 57 0.42 -19.02 -11.44
N GLN A 58 -0.19 -19.20 -10.27
CA GLN A 58 0.06 -20.35 -9.38
C GLN A 58 -0.35 -21.70 -10.02
N GLN A 59 -1.38 -21.70 -10.87
CA GLN A 59 -1.77 -22.90 -11.61
C GLN A 59 -0.72 -23.34 -12.63
N HIS A 60 -0.03 -22.35 -13.25
CA HIS A 60 1.06 -22.62 -14.20
C HIS A 60 2.39 -22.93 -13.48
N HIS A 61 2.57 -22.47 -12.24
CA HIS A 61 3.80 -22.62 -11.46
C HIS A 61 3.49 -23.19 -10.07
N PRO A 62 2.96 -24.42 -9.96
CA PRO A 62 2.62 -25.01 -8.67
C PRO A 62 3.84 -25.24 -7.78
N GLU A 63 5.03 -25.41 -8.38
CA GLU A 63 6.31 -25.60 -7.70
C GLU A 63 6.74 -24.37 -6.89
N ALA A 64 6.24 -23.18 -7.23
CA ALA A 64 6.55 -21.96 -6.50
C ALA A 64 6.05 -21.96 -5.05
N GLY A 65 5.00 -22.74 -4.74
CA GLY A 65 4.47 -22.91 -3.40
C GLY A 65 3.79 -21.67 -2.80
N PHE A 66 3.65 -20.55 -3.54
CA PHE A 66 3.04 -19.29 -3.09
C PHE A 66 2.39 -18.52 -4.25
N ARG A 67 1.62 -17.48 -3.92
CA ARG A 67 0.74 -16.79 -4.87
C ARG A 67 1.25 -15.44 -5.36
N CYS A 68 2.19 -14.80 -4.69
CA CYS A 68 2.59 -13.41 -4.96
C CYS A 68 1.41 -12.42 -5.02
N ASP A 69 0.39 -12.61 -4.18
CA ASP A 69 -0.87 -11.88 -4.23
C ASP A 69 -0.82 -10.59 -3.41
N VAL A 70 -1.02 -9.46 -4.08
CA VAL A 70 -1.09 -8.12 -3.47
C VAL A 70 -2.24 -8.02 -2.47
N SER A 71 -3.40 -8.61 -2.77
CA SER A 71 -4.58 -8.48 -1.92
C SER A 71 -4.38 -9.17 -0.56
N SER A 72 -3.72 -10.32 -0.55
CA SER A 72 -3.39 -11.04 0.69
C SER A 72 -2.38 -10.27 1.53
N CYS A 73 -1.36 -9.68 0.91
CA CYS A 73 -0.39 -8.81 1.59
C CYS A 73 -1.09 -7.58 2.21
N CYS A 74 -1.86 -6.84 1.42
CA CYS A 74 -2.62 -5.67 1.89
C CYS A 74 -3.59 -6.05 3.00
N ARG A 75 -4.28 -7.19 2.87
CA ARG A 75 -5.22 -7.64 3.89
C ARG A 75 -4.53 -7.87 5.22
N ARG A 76 -3.37 -8.55 5.22
CA ARG A 76 -2.66 -8.92 6.44
C ARG A 76 -1.96 -7.75 7.10
N LEU A 77 -1.27 -6.91 6.31
CA LEU A 77 -0.44 -5.83 6.84
C LEU A 77 -1.20 -4.51 7.07
N LYS A 78 -2.37 -4.32 6.42
CA LYS A 78 -3.11 -3.05 6.49
C LYS A 78 -4.55 -3.22 6.94
N ILE A 79 -5.34 -4.06 6.22
CA ILE A 79 -6.79 -4.07 6.41
C ILE A 79 -7.16 -4.67 7.76
N LEU A 80 -6.64 -5.84 8.10
CA LEU A 80 -6.95 -6.52 9.37
C LEU A 80 -6.49 -5.70 10.59
N PRO A 81 -5.25 -5.19 10.66
CA PRO A 81 -4.83 -4.35 11.78
C PRO A 81 -5.70 -3.10 11.95
N GLY A 82 -6.04 -2.44 10.83
CA GLY A 82 -6.92 -1.26 10.86
C GLY A 82 -8.31 -1.59 11.40
N ARG A 83 -8.91 -2.70 10.95
CA ARG A 83 -10.21 -3.17 11.43
C ARG A 83 -10.20 -3.51 12.92
N GLN A 84 -9.17 -4.21 13.37
CA GLN A 84 -9.01 -4.55 14.79
C GLN A 84 -8.88 -3.29 15.65
N ALA A 85 -8.09 -2.31 15.20
CA ALA A 85 -7.94 -1.06 15.92
C ALA A 85 -9.23 -0.23 15.95
N MET A 86 -10.00 -0.16 14.87
CA MET A 86 -11.31 0.49 14.82
C MET A 86 -12.29 -0.18 15.77
N LYS A 87 -12.35 -1.51 15.75
CA LYS A 87 -13.21 -2.27 16.67
C LYS A 87 -12.83 -2.05 18.12
N ALA A 88 -11.54 -2.09 18.45
CA ALA A 88 -11.05 -1.83 19.81
C ALA A 88 -11.34 -0.39 20.28
N ALA A 89 -11.38 0.55 19.34
CA ALA A 89 -11.73 1.94 19.63
C ALA A 89 -13.25 2.20 19.72
N GLY A 90 -14.10 1.20 19.49
CA GLY A 90 -15.55 1.36 19.45
C GLY A 90 -16.04 2.25 18.30
N ALA A 91 -15.30 2.31 17.19
CA ALA A 91 -15.64 3.18 16.07
C ALA A 91 -16.93 2.69 15.38
N THR A 92 -17.86 3.61 15.17
CA THR A 92 -19.13 3.40 14.46
C THR A 92 -19.14 4.08 13.08
N LEU A 93 -18.23 5.03 12.86
CA LEU A 93 -18.07 5.80 11.63
C LEU A 93 -16.59 5.96 11.30
N GLN A 94 -16.24 5.77 10.04
CA GLN A 94 -14.91 6.01 9.49
C GLN A 94 -14.96 7.06 8.38
N PHE A 95 -14.19 8.12 8.54
CA PHE A 95 -13.89 9.05 7.44
C PHE A 95 -12.68 8.55 6.66
N THR A 96 -12.76 8.55 5.33
CA THR A 96 -11.65 8.18 4.46
C THR A 96 -11.32 9.29 3.47
N GLY A 97 -10.09 9.32 2.99
CA GLY A 97 -9.65 10.21 1.91
C GLY A 97 -9.87 9.62 0.51
N GLN A 98 -10.76 8.64 0.36
CA GLN A 98 -11.06 8.07 -0.95
C GLN A 98 -11.81 9.09 -1.81
N ARG A 99 -11.48 9.07 -3.11
CA ARG A 99 -12.08 9.92 -4.13
C ARG A 99 -12.63 9.06 -5.25
N GLY A 100 -13.89 9.27 -5.63
CA GLY A 100 -14.56 8.53 -6.71
C GLY A 100 -14.06 8.91 -8.10
N GLN A 101 -13.74 10.18 -8.30
CA GLN A 101 -13.22 10.73 -9.56
C GLN A 101 -11.69 10.91 -9.48
N ALA A 102 -10.98 9.85 -9.20
CA ALA A 102 -9.52 9.93 -9.26
C ALA A 102 -9.04 9.81 -10.71
N ASP A 103 -8.08 10.65 -11.10
CA ASP A 103 -7.35 10.56 -12.37
C ASP A 103 -6.53 9.27 -12.51
N ASP A 104 -6.62 8.40 -11.53
CA ASP A 104 -5.95 7.12 -11.41
C ASP A 104 -6.97 5.99 -11.60
N ALA A 105 -6.85 5.25 -12.70
CA ALA A 105 -7.74 4.15 -13.05
C ALA A 105 -7.93 3.11 -11.93
N LEU A 106 -6.93 2.92 -11.07
CA LEU A 106 -7.02 2.02 -9.91
C LEU A 106 -7.91 2.59 -8.80
N ARG A 107 -7.96 3.90 -8.64
CA ARG A 107 -8.81 4.55 -7.63
C ARG A 107 -10.24 4.66 -8.12
N GLY A 108 -10.47 4.95 -9.39
CA GLY A 108 -11.79 4.97 -10.02
C GLY A 108 -12.50 3.61 -9.98
N MET A 109 -11.74 2.51 -10.09
CA MET A 109 -12.30 1.15 -9.96
C MET A 109 -12.77 0.80 -8.54
N ARG A 110 -12.44 1.58 -7.53
CA ARG A 110 -12.86 1.33 -6.13
C ARG A 110 -14.13 2.06 -5.75
N SER A 111 -14.51 3.07 -6.48
CA SER A 111 -15.77 3.80 -6.27
C SER A 111 -16.93 3.09 -6.99
N THR A 112 -17.28 1.89 -6.52
CA THR A 112 -18.46 1.16 -7.02
C THR A 112 -19.72 1.49 -6.23
N LYS A 113 -19.68 2.51 -5.38
CA LYS A 113 -20.82 2.88 -4.55
C LYS A 113 -21.30 4.27 -4.89
N ASP A 114 -22.57 4.37 -5.16
CA ASP A 114 -23.27 5.59 -5.59
C ASP A 114 -23.42 6.66 -4.48
N SER A 115 -22.75 6.47 -3.34
CA SER A 115 -22.89 7.37 -2.20
C SER A 115 -21.56 7.55 -1.46
N ALA A 116 -21.24 8.80 -1.16
CA ALA A 116 -20.12 9.16 -0.29
C ALA A 116 -20.28 8.63 1.17
N LEU A 117 -21.50 8.27 1.58
CA LEU A 117 -21.82 7.69 2.88
C LEU A 117 -22.55 6.35 2.68
N TYR A 118 -22.02 5.27 3.25
CA TYR A 118 -22.64 3.95 3.19
C TYR A 118 -22.32 3.09 4.41
N PHE A 119 -23.18 2.12 4.69
CA PHE A 119 -22.97 1.15 5.76
C PHE A 119 -22.26 -0.10 5.25
N GLN A 120 -21.12 -0.41 5.83
CA GLN A 120 -20.35 -1.62 5.53
C GLN A 120 -20.76 -2.74 6.48
N LYS A 121 -21.59 -3.67 5.98
CA LYS A 121 -22.15 -4.76 6.78
C LYS A 121 -21.10 -5.66 7.43
N THR A 122 -19.99 -5.96 6.74
CA THR A 122 -18.93 -6.83 7.23
C THR A 122 -18.23 -6.35 8.50
N ASP A 123 -18.15 -5.05 8.68
CA ASP A 123 -17.47 -4.45 9.82
C ASP A 123 -18.45 -3.69 10.76
N ALA A 124 -19.76 -3.74 10.43
CA ALA A 124 -20.81 -3.00 11.11
C ALA A 124 -20.47 -1.50 11.29
N LEU A 125 -19.96 -0.87 10.25
CA LEU A 125 -19.33 0.45 10.28
C LEU A 125 -19.88 1.33 9.18
N TRP A 126 -20.20 2.59 9.50
CA TRP A 126 -20.46 3.61 8.50
C TRP A 126 -19.15 4.09 7.90
N ILE A 127 -19.09 4.18 6.57
CA ILE A 127 -17.97 4.74 5.82
C ILE A 127 -18.41 6.05 5.20
N CYS A 128 -17.67 7.12 5.46
CA CYS A 128 -17.87 8.43 4.86
C CYS A 128 -16.64 8.83 4.05
N ASN A 129 -16.84 9.14 2.77
CA ASN A 129 -15.82 9.59 1.82
C ASN A 129 -16.07 11.06 1.47
N PRO A 130 -15.76 12.03 2.30
CA PRO A 130 -16.11 13.44 2.09
C PRO A 130 -15.45 14.03 0.84
N LEU A 131 -14.42 13.37 0.30
CA LEU A 131 -13.70 13.80 -0.90
C LEU A 131 -14.14 13.03 -2.16
N ASP A 132 -15.25 12.28 -2.12
CA ASP A 132 -15.64 11.38 -3.21
C ASP A 132 -15.78 12.11 -4.56
N GLY A 133 -16.38 13.29 -4.59
CA GLY A 133 -16.53 14.12 -5.79
C GLY A 133 -15.33 15.02 -6.13
N TRP A 134 -14.20 14.92 -5.39
CA TRP A 134 -13.08 15.84 -5.55
C TRP A 134 -12.09 15.38 -6.61
N THR A 135 -11.77 16.28 -7.54
CA THR A 135 -10.68 16.12 -8.49
C THR A 135 -9.32 16.43 -7.85
N ASP A 136 -8.21 16.03 -8.51
CA ASP A 136 -6.87 16.41 -8.05
C ASP A 136 -6.67 17.93 -8.04
N CYS A 137 -7.29 18.64 -8.97
CA CYS A 137 -7.25 20.11 -9.02
C CYS A 137 -7.91 20.72 -7.78
N MET A 138 -9.08 20.23 -7.39
CA MET A 138 -9.79 20.69 -6.18
C MET A 138 -8.96 20.45 -4.93
N VAL A 139 -8.36 19.27 -4.80
CA VAL A 139 -7.47 18.95 -3.68
C VAL A 139 -6.28 19.91 -3.61
N ARG A 140 -5.60 20.14 -4.75
CA ARG A 140 -4.45 21.07 -4.80
C ARG A 140 -4.85 22.50 -4.41
N ARG A 141 -5.97 23.00 -4.94
CA ARG A 141 -6.51 24.31 -4.61
C ARG A 141 -6.83 24.44 -3.11
N TYR A 142 -7.49 23.43 -2.54
CA TYR A 142 -7.83 23.41 -1.13
C TYR A 142 -6.56 23.42 -0.24
N VAL A 143 -5.61 22.56 -0.57
CA VAL A 143 -4.31 22.52 0.15
C VAL A 143 -3.61 23.86 0.12
N ALA A 144 -3.55 24.53 -1.05
CA ALA A 144 -2.96 25.85 -1.20
C ALA A 144 -3.74 26.92 -0.44
N ALA A 145 -5.05 26.98 -0.57
CA ALA A 145 -5.92 27.99 0.08
C ALA A 145 -5.85 27.94 1.60
N HIS A 146 -5.67 26.74 2.17
CA HIS A 146 -5.62 26.54 3.63
C HIS A 146 -4.21 26.36 4.18
N GLY A 147 -3.16 26.59 3.38
CA GLY A 147 -1.77 26.44 3.82
C GLY A 147 -1.47 25.06 4.43
N LEU A 148 -2.10 24.00 3.90
CA LEU A 148 -1.92 22.66 4.44
C LEU A 148 -0.54 22.13 4.07
N ARG A 149 0.12 21.54 5.04
CA ARG A 149 1.41 20.91 4.82
C ARG A 149 1.25 19.62 4.02
N LEU A 150 2.02 19.48 2.96
CA LEU A 150 2.09 18.24 2.20
C LEU A 150 3.05 17.24 2.86
N HIS A 151 2.77 15.96 2.66
CA HIS A 151 3.72 14.90 2.99
C HIS A 151 5.07 15.17 2.27
N PRO A 152 6.24 14.99 2.94
CA PRO A 152 7.55 15.31 2.36
C PRO A 152 7.80 14.69 0.99
N ALA A 153 7.38 13.45 0.76
CA ALA A 153 7.50 12.81 -0.54
C ALA A 153 6.64 13.50 -1.62
N ARG A 154 5.43 13.96 -1.26
CA ARG A 154 4.56 14.73 -2.19
C ARG A 154 5.18 16.08 -2.52
N ALA A 155 5.78 16.74 -1.56
CA ALA A 155 6.53 17.99 -1.78
C ALA A 155 7.72 17.80 -2.74
N LYS A 156 8.30 16.60 -2.78
CA LYS A 156 9.36 16.20 -3.72
C LYS A 156 8.83 15.61 -5.04
N GLY A 157 7.55 15.75 -5.32
CA GLY A 157 6.95 15.33 -6.60
C GLY A 157 6.41 13.90 -6.66
N ALA A 158 6.42 13.14 -5.55
CA ALA A 158 5.82 11.82 -5.54
C ALA A 158 4.31 11.90 -5.83
N GLN A 159 3.84 11.17 -6.81
CA GLN A 159 2.42 11.16 -7.19
C GLN A 159 1.58 10.30 -6.25
N THR A 160 2.16 9.25 -5.67
CA THR A 160 1.50 8.37 -4.71
C THR A 160 2.41 8.10 -3.52
N ILE A 161 1.83 7.90 -2.35
CA ILE A 161 2.54 7.52 -1.12
C ILE A 161 1.99 6.14 -0.73
N GLY A 162 2.48 5.12 -1.40
CA GLY A 162 2.13 3.72 -1.12
C GLY A 162 3.30 2.96 -0.52
N CYS A 163 3.15 1.64 -0.42
CA CYS A 163 4.25 0.78 -0.03
C CYS A 163 5.39 0.87 -1.04
N LEU A 164 6.59 1.25 -0.59
CA LEU A 164 7.75 1.47 -1.46
C LEU A 164 8.20 0.21 -2.20
N PHE A 165 8.09 -0.95 -1.57
CA PHE A 165 8.55 -2.23 -2.11
C PHE A 165 7.41 -3.12 -2.65
N CYS A 166 6.24 -2.55 -2.95
CA CYS A 166 5.11 -3.30 -3.47
C CYS A 166 5.22 -3.52 -4.97
N GLY A 167 5.39 -4.77 -5.39
CA GLY A 167 5.43 -5.14 -6.80
C GLY A 167 4.11 -4.96 -7.57
N GLY A 168 2.99 -4.89 -6.86
CA GLY A 168 1.67 -4.67 -7.49
C GLY A 168 1.56 -3.35 -8.24
N GLY A 169 2.44 -2.39 -7.93
CA GLY A 169 2.54 -1.12 -8.66
C GLY A 169 3.45 -1.16 -9.88
N ALA A 170 4.21 -2.25 -10.10
CA ALA A 170 5.19 -2.34 -11.20
C ALA A 170 4.56 -2.26 -12.60
N GLN A 171 3.26 -2.49 -12.70
CA GLN A 171 2.50 -2.40 -13.95
C GLN A 171 2.03 -0.98 -14.29
N PHE A 172 2.22 -0.02 -13.39
CA PHE A 172 1.71 1.34 -13.50
C PHE A 172 2.83 2.35 -13.33
N ASP A 173 2.87 3.38 -14.17
CA ASP A 173 3.86 4.46 -14.11
C ASP A 173 3.84 5.26 -12.79
N ASN A 174 2.74 5.21 -12.06
CA ASN A 174 2.52 5.91 -10.78
C ASN A 174 2.89 5.08 -9.56
N SER A 175 3.70 4.05 -9.73
CA SER A 175 3.97 3.07 -8.67
C SER A 175 4.88 3.62 -7.57
N GLY A 176 4.82 2.97 -6.41
CA GLY A 176 5.80 3.16 -5.33
C GLY A 176 7.25 2.92 -5.81
N PHE A 177 7.45 2.14 -6.87
CA PHE A 177 8.75 1.93 -7.49
C PHE A 177 9.36 3.17 -8.11
N ARG A 178 8.56 4.00 -8.79
CA ARG A 178 9.06 5.28 -9.31
C ARG A 178 9.49 6.18 -8.15
N HIS A 179 8.70 6.23 -7.12
CA HIS A 179 9.01 6.98 -5.90
C HIS A 179 10.30 6.44 -5.24
N LEU A 180 10.39 5.13 -5.04
CA LEU A 180 11.59 4.48 -4.48
C LEU A 180 12.84 4.81 -5.30
N ARG A 181 12.75 4.71 -6.64
CA ARG A 181 13.86 5.03 -7.53
C ARG A 181 14.30 6.49 -7.45
N GLN A 182 13.34 7.41 -7.39
CA GLN A 182 13.63 8.85 -7.40
C GLN A 182 14.16 9.37 -6.07
N LEU A 183 13.60 8.93 -4.96
CA LEU A 183 13.92 9.48 -3.63
C LEU A 183 14.91 8.62 -2.84
N TYR A 184 15.04 7.35 -3.20
CA TYR A 184 15.87 6.37 -2.47
C TYR A 184 16.65 5.48 -3.45
N PRO A 185 17.56 6.05 -4.30
CA PRO A 185 18.23 5.31 -5.37
C PRO A 185 19.07 4.13 -4.87
N ASP A 186 19.70 4.24 -3.70
CA ASP A 186 20.48 3.14 -3.13
C ASP A 186 19.57 1.98 -2.66
N ALA A 187 18.43 2.30 -2.04
CA ALA A 187 17.43 1.31 -1.67
C ALA A 187 16.81 0.65 -2.91
N TRP A 188 16.58 1.42 -3.97
CA TRP A 188 16.14 0.91 -5.27
C TRP A 188 17.15 -0.09 -5.85
N THR A 189 18.43 0.30 -5.93
CA THR A 189 19.49 -0.55 -6.49
C THR A 189 19.63 -1.83 -5.68
N ARG A 190 19.65 -1.73 -4.35
CA ARG A 190 19.69 -2.87 -3.46
C ARG A 190 18.50 -3.81 -3.70
N PHE A 191 17.30 -3.26 -3.77
CA PHE A 191 16.08 -4.04 -3.99
C PHE A 191 16.03 -4.71 -5.36
N MET A 192 16.32 -3.97 -6.43
CA MET A 192 16.20 -4.47 -7.80
C MET A 192 17.32 -5.44 -8.18
N VAL A 193 18.55 -5.17 -7.73
CA VAL A 193 19.75 -5.92 -8.13
C VAL A 193 20.13 -6.98 -7.09
N HIS A 194 20.39 -6.57 -5.84
CA HIS A 194 20.85 -7.49 -4.80
C HIS A 194 19.75 -8.45 -4.34
N TRP A 195 18.50 -7.97 -4.24
CA TRP A 195 17.34 -8.80 -3.89
C TRP A 195 16.67 -9.42 -5.10
N LYS A 196 17.20 -9.17 -6.30
CA LYS A 196 16.71 -9.74 -7.56
C LYS A 196 15.23 -9.46 -7.87
N ALA A 197 14.66 -8.39 -7.31
CA ALA A 197 13.28 -8.01 -7.57
C ALA A 197 13.04 -7.76 -9.07
N GLY A 198 14.03 -7.23 -9.79
CA GLY A 198 13.97 -7.05 -11.23
C GLY A 198 13.83 -8.39 -11.99
N GLU A 199 14.58 -9.41 -11.62
CA GLU A 199 14.49 -10.75 -12.22
C GLU A 199 13.11 -11.37 -11.94
N ILE A 200 12.59 -11.23 -10.71
CA ILE A 200 11.26 -11.69 -10.31
C ILE A 200 10.16 -11.01 -11.12
N ILE A 201 10.24 -9.68 -11.28
CA ILE A 201 9.30 -8.91 -12.11
C ILE A 201 9.27 -9.43 -13.54
N LEU A 202 10.45 -9.60 -14.14
CA LEU A 202 10.56 -10.08 -15.52
C LEU A 202 10.05 -11.52 -15.67
N ALA A 203 10.37 -12.41 -14.73
CA ALA A 203 9.89 -13.77 -14.75
C ALA A 203 8.36 -13.85 -14.66
N ILE A 204 7.74 -13.12 -13.74
CA ILE A 204 6.27 -13.06 -13.63
C ILE A 204 5.64 -12.43 -14.87
N LYS A 205 6.23 -11.36 -15.42
CA LYS A 205 5.73 -10.68 -16.62
C LYS A 205 5.76 -11.59 -17.87
N HIS A 206 6.75 -12.44 -17.97
CA HIS A 206 6.95 -13.36 -19.11
C HIS A 206 6.49 -14.79 -18.81
N ASP A 207 5.76 -15.01 -17.74
CA ASP A 207 5.25 -16.33 -17.30
C ASP A 207 6.36 -17.41 -17.27
N ARG A 208 7.56 -17.04 -16.81
CA ARG A 208 8.71 -17.94 -16.70
C ARG A 208 8.78 -18.55 -15.31
N PRO A 209 9.23 -19.81 -15.17
CA PRO A 209 9.52 -20.39 -13.88
C PRO A 209 10.54 -19.52 -13.13
N LEU A 210 10.27 -19.28 -11.87
CA LEU A 210 11.13 -18.44 -11.02
C LEU A 210 12.18 -19.34 -10.36
N PRO A 211 13.40 -19.39 -10.82
CA PRO A 211 14.44 -20.25 -10.25
C PRO A 211 14.82 -19.79 -8.86
N ALA A 212 14.16 -19.20 -8.06
CA ALA A 212 14.55 -18.85 -6.68
C ALA A 212 13.80 -17.67 -6.04
N ILE A 213 12.48 -17.55 -6.20
CA ILE A 213 11.74 -16.61 -5.34
C ILE A 213 11.98 -16.97 -3.87
N ARG A 214 12.04 -18.26 -3.53
CA ARG A 214 12.33 -18.70 -2.17
C ARG A 214 13.75 -18.27 -1.73
N ALA A 215 14.76 -18.47 -2.57
CA ALA A 215 16.13 -18.03 -2.28
C ALA A 215 16.30 -16.49 -2.32
N ALA A 216 15.49 -15.76 -3.09
CA ALA A 216 15.48 -14.30 -3.04
C ALA A 216 14.83 -13.79 -1.75
N VAL A 217 13.74 -14.44 -1.29
CA VAL A 217 13.07 -14.11 -0.02
C VAL A 217 13.93 -14.53 1.17
N ASP A 218 14.66 -15.64 1.09
CA ASP A 218 15.59 -16.07 2.15
C ASP A 218 16.81 -15.12 2.26
N ARG A 219 17.27 -14.57 1.14
CA ARG A 219 18.29 -13.51 1.12
C ARG A 219 17.80 -12.17 1.70
N LEU A 220 16.50 -11.86 1.57
CA LEU A 220 15.90 -10.72 2.27
C LEU A 220 16.00 -10.86 3.80
N GLY A 221 15.91 -12.09 4.33
CA GLY A 221 16.02 -12.38 5.75
C GLY A 221 17.43 -12.21 6.33
N GLY A 222 18.48 -12.43 5.52
CA GLY A 222 19.88 -12.28 5.94
C GLY A 222 20.38 -10.83 5.96
N LEU A 223 19.59 -9.87 5.48
CA LEU A 223 19.96 -8.44 5.42
C LEU A 223 19.20 -7.59 6.45
N ALA A 224 18.30 -8.20 7.22
CA ALA A 224 17.55 -7.56 8.29
C ALA A 224 18.11 -7.88 9.70
N ALA A 225 19.28 -8.52 9.77
CA ALA A 225 20.03 -8.76 11.00
C ALA A 225 21.14 -7.72 11.18
#